data_c167cb842a35fab8264291980d10a410
#
_entry.id   c167cb842a35fab8264291980d10a410
#
_cell.length_a   1.000
_cell.length_b   1.000
_cell.length_c   1.000
_cell.angle_alpha   90.00
_cell.angle_beta   90.00
_cell.angle_gamma   90.00
#
_symmetry.space_group_name_H-M   'P 1'
#
loop_
_entity.id
_entity.type
_entity.pdbx_description
1 polymer ?
#
loop_
_entity_poly.entity_id
_entity_poly.type
_entity_poly.pdbx_seq_one_letter_code
_entity_poly.pdbx_strand_id
1 'polypeptide(L)'
;ICVFDKSDEALINDFEDILSKISEGEDSEIVELFKSIINDFLMNEPEVINENLEDTWDGMNVSERLNYTSPIPLNPEQLKILKALNNDKCKYVVVEGPPGTGKSHTISAIAFEYVLNNKSILILSDTREALDVVENKINETLDKVRGKNPLQNPILRLGKMGNTYNKILAKSSIDNIRTFHRAQKNGISEVDKDIKDISDVINDRVKIETDHYQHIDKNKFDEFFEIQKLIGPDDLFIDPISLKESINKI
;
A
#
# COMPACT_ATOMS: atom_id res chain seq x y z
N ILE A 1 -21.18 21.45 39.37
CA ILE A 1 -20.16 20.39 39.34
C ILE A 1 -20.00 20.08 37.87
N CYS A 2 -18.92 20.55 37.28
CA CYS A 2 -18.54 20.14 35.93
C CYS A 2 -17.68 18.88 36.04
N VAL A 3 -18.05 17.84 35.33
CA VAL A 3 -17.25 16.64 35.18
C VAL A 3 -16.42 16.84 33.88
N PHE A 4 -15.14 17.08 34.02
CA PHE A 4 -14.22 17.13 32.91
C PHE A 4 -13.67 15.70 32.65
N ASP A 5 -13.62 15.30 31.38
CA ASP A 5 -12.91 14.09 31.03
C ASP A 5 -11.40 14.34 31.14
N LYS A 6 -10.72 13.54 31.95
CA LYS A 6 -9.31 13.71 32.26
C LYS A 6 -8.40 13.48 31.02
N SER A 7 -8.93 12.89 29.95
CA SER A 7 -8.22 12.74 28.69
C SER A 7 -8.06 14.07 27.95
N ASP A 8 -9.05 14.97 28.08
CA ASP A 8 -9.02 16.26 27.39
C ASP A 8 -8.04 17.24 28.06
N GLU A 9 -7.84 17.12 29.39
CA GLU A 9 -6.92 17.99 30.14
C GLU A 9 -5.46 17.82 29.69
N ALA A 10 -5.03 16.58 29.39
CA ALA A 10 -3.70 16.33 28.89
C ALA A 10 -3.50 16.95 27.49
N LEU A 11 -4.50 16.83 26.62
CA LEU A 11 -4.47 17.39 25.29
C LEU A 11 -4.44 18.94 25.31
N ILE A 12 -5.24 19.54 26.18
CA ILE A 12 -5.28 20.99 26.37
C ILE A 12 -3.91 21.50 26.85
N ASN A 13 -3.32 20.85 27.84
CA ASN A 13 -1.99 21.21 28.35
C ASN A 13 -0.90 21.10 27.27
N ASP A 14 -0.95 20.07 26.43
CA ASP A 14 -0.01 19.90 25.30
C ASP A 14 -0.15 21.04 24.28
N PHE A 15 -1.40 21.45 23.98
CA PHE A 15 -1.65 22.59 23.09
C PHE A 15 -1.23 23.93 23.71
N GLU A 16 -1.45 24.14 24.99
CA GLU A 16 -1.03 25.33 25.70
C GLU A 16 0.50 25.43 25.75
N ASP A 17 1.22 24.33 25.94
CA ASP A 17 2.68 24.26 25.90
C ASP A 17 3.22 24.62 24.51
N ILE A 18 2.61 24.10 23.45
CA ILE A 18 2.98 24.43 22.06
C ILE A 18 2.71 25.91 21.77
N LEU A 19 1.57 26.45 22.18
CA LEU A 19 1.22 27.86 22.00
C LEU A 19 2.18 28.79 22.76
N SER A 20 2.56 28.41 23.99
CA SER A 20 3.56 29.16 24.79
C SER A 20 4.90 29.21 24.05
N LYS A 21 5.41 28.08 23.58
CA LYS A 21 6.67 28.00 22.83
C LYS A 21 6.65 28.81 21.54
N ILE A 22 5.50 28.79 20.82
CA ILE A 22 5.33 29.65 19.63
C ILE A 22 5.36 31.13 19.99
N SER A 23 4.72 31.53 21.11
CA SER A 23 4.64 32.91 21.52
C SER A 23 5.98 33.45 22.07
N GLU A 24 6.77 32.57 22.65
CA GLU A 24 8.11 32.92 23.20
C GLU A 24 9.18 32.98 22.09
N GLY A 25 8.83 32.60 20.85
CA GLY A 25 9.75 32.66 19.71
C GLY A 25 10.83 31.58 19.75
N GLU A 26 10.62 30.49 20.48
CA GLU A 26 11.53 29.37 20.46
C GLU A 26 11.53 28.68 19.09
N ASP A 27 12.66 28.71 18.41
CA ASP A 27 12.91 27.96 17.18
C ASP A 27 13.17 26.48 17.52
N SER A 28 12.15 25.79 18.02
CA SER A 28 12.23 24.33 18.20
C SER A 28 11.81 23.62 16.90
N GLU A 29 12.44 22.48 16.58
CA GLU A 29 12.09 21.66 15.43
C GLU A 29 10.58 21.32 15.39
N ILE A 30 9.94 21.18 16.55
CA ILE A 30 8.52 20.90 16.70
C ILE A 30 7.68 22.10 16.25
N VAL A 31 8.06 23.32 16.62
CA VAL A 31 7.37 24.56 16.24
C VAL A 31 7.47 24.78 14.73
N GLU A 32 8.67 24.58 14.16
CA GLU A 32 8.86 24.67 12.71
C GLU A 32 8.09 23.61 11.93
N LEU A 33 8.06 22.38 12.42
CA LEU A 33 7.27 21.32 11.85
C LEU A 33 5.78 21.67 11.86
N PHE A 34 5.27 22.17 12.99
CA PHE A 34 3.85 22.55 13.14
C PHE A 34 3.49 23.74 12.24
N LYS A 35 4.34 24.75 12.14
CA LYS A 35 4.18 25.87 11.21
C LYS A 35 4.16 25.38 9.75
N SER A 36 5.05 24.46 9.39
CA SER A 36 5.11 23.89 8.06
C SER A 36 3.82 23.13 7.72
N ILE A 37 3.32 22.30 8.62
CA ILE A 37 2.07 21.55 8.44
C ILE A 37 0.89 22.51 8.22
N ILE A 38 0.74 23.52 9.09
CA ILE A 38 -0.36 24.48 8.97
C ILE A 38 -0.26 25.27 7.67
N ASN A 39 0.93 25.76 7.31
CA ASN A 39 1.12 26.49 6.06
C ASN A 39 0.83 25.64 4.84
N ASP A 40 1.29 24.41 4.80
CA ASP A 40 1.04 23.50 3.67
C ASP A 40 -0.46 23.21 3.53
N PHE A 41 -1.21 23.05 4.64
CA PHE A 41 -2.66 22.88 4.63
C PHE A 41 -3.44 24.12 4.22
N LEU A 42 -2.98 25.31 4.61
CA LEU A 42 -3.69 26.57 4.31
C LEU A 42 -3.38 27.10 2.90
N MET A 43 -2.19 26.82 2.38
CA MET A 43 -1.70 27.43 1.13
C MET A 43 -1.86 26.52 -0.09
N ASN A 44 -2.05 25.22 0.12
CA ASN A 44 -2.16 24.26 -0.97
C ASN A 44 -3.58 23.68 -1.03
N GLU A 45 -4.19 23.70 -2.20
CA GLU A 45 -5.40 22.95 -2.44
C GLU A 45 -5.05 21.45 -2.63
N PRO A 46 -5.87 20.52 -2.11
CA PRO A 46 -5.63 19.10 -2.30
C PRO A 46 -5.79 18.73 -3.78
N GLU A 47 -4.76 18.12 -4.34
CA GLU A 47 -4.81 17.57 -5.69
C GLU A 47 -5.35 16.14 -5.65
N VAL A 48 -6.25 15.82 -6.56
CA VAL A 48 -6.72 14.45 -6.74
C VAL A 48 -5.65 13.66 -7.49
N ILE A 49 -5.27 12.51 -6.96
CA ILE A 49 -4.30 11.62 -7.60
C ILE A 49 -4.97 10.96 -8.81
N ASN A 50 -4.71 11.48 -10.00
CA ASN A 50 -5.25 11.00 -11.27
C ASN A 50 -4.27 10.09 -12.04
N GLU A 51 -3.24 9.57 -11.37
CA GLU A 51 -2.30 8.66 -12.03
C GLU A 51 -3.04 7.40 -12.51
N ASN A 52 -3.01 7.20 -13.82
CA ASN A 52 -3.51 5.95 -14.41
C ASN A 52 -2.47 4.85 -14.19
N LEU A 53 -2.81 3.88 -13.33
CA LEU A 53 -1.94 2.74 -13.08
C LEU A 53 -1.76 1.85 -14.30
N GLU A 54 -2.75 1.84 -15.21
CA GLU A 54 -2.70 1.06 -16.45
C GLU A 54 -1.55 1.54 -17.34
N ASP A 55 -1.34 2.85 -17.45
CA ASP A 55 -0.23 3.42 -18.25
C ASP A 55 1.15 2.98 -17.71
N THR A 56 1.25 2.81 -16.40
CA THR A 56 2.48 2.30 -15.77
C THR A 56 2.63 0.80 -16.03
N TRP A 57 1.54 0.05 -15.98
CA TRP A 57 1.55 -1.38 -16.24
C TRP A 57 1.84 -1.73 -17.69
N ASP A 58 1.38 -0.93 -18.64
CA ASP A 58 1.62 -1.16 -20.07
C ASP A 58 3.11 -1.12 -20.43
N GLY A 59 3.92 -0.38 -19.67
CA GLY A 59 5.37 -0.35 -19.82
C GLY A 59 6.14 -1.45 -19.07
N MET A 60 5.48 -2.22 -18.18
CA MET A 60 6.12 -3.23 -17.34
C MET A 60 6.04 -4.62 -17.95
N ASN A 61 7.09 -5.42 -17.78
CA ASN A 61 7.05 -6.84 -18.07
C ASN A 61 6.03 -7.57 -17.18
N VAL A 62 5.48 -8.69 -17.66
CA VAL A 62 4.49 -9.47 -16.88
C VAL A 62 5.06 -9.92 -15.53
N SER A 63 6.34 -10.29 -15.49
CA SER A 63 7.04 -10.65 -14.27
C SER A 63 7.06 -9.52 -13.24
N GLU A 64 7.24 -8.27 -13.69
CA GLU A 64 7.25 -7.10 -12.81
C GLU A 64 5.85 -6.77 -12.29
N ARG A 65 4.82 -7.00 -13.11
CA ARG A 65 3.40 -6.85 -12.70
C ARG A 65 2.97 -7.89 -11.66
N LEU A 66 3.52 -9.10 -11.73
CA LEU A 66 3.21 -10.20 -10.81
C LEU A 66 4.00 -10.16 -9.51
N ASN A 67 5.18 -9.54 -9.51
CA ASN A 67 5.99 -9.38 -8.31
C ASN A 67 5.49 -8.20 -7.48
N TYR A 68 4.56 -8.48 -6.59
CA TYR A 68 4.16 -7.49 -5.59
C TYR A 68 5.28 -7.29 -4.58
N THR A 69 5.70 -6.04 -4.41
CA THR A 69 6.65 -5.65 -3.36
C THR A 69 6.04 -5.76 -1.96
N SER A 70 4.72 -5.76 -1.86
CA SER A 70 3.98 -5.91 -0.61
C SER A 70 3.43 -7.34 -0.44
N PRO A 71 3.60 -7.97 0.73
CA PRO A 71 2.99 -9.26 1.04
C PRO A 71 1.46 -9.18 1.21
N ILE A 72 0.91 -7.98 1.18
CA ILE A 72 -0.52 -7.71 1.27
C ILE A 72 -1.00 -7.24 -0.10
N PRO A 73 -1.86 -8.01 -0.80
CA PRO A 73 -2.36 -7.62 -2.12
C PRO A 73 -3.25 -6.38 -2.00
N LEU A 74 -3.08 -5.44 -2.92
CA LEU A 74 -3.82 -4.19 -2.97
C LEU A 74 -4.59 -4.07 -4.29
N ASN A 75 -5.74 -3.42 -4.23
CA ASN A 75 -6.47 -3.03 -5.42
C ASN A 75 -5.86 -1.77 -6.07
N PRO A 76 -6.24 -1.40 -7.30
CA PRO A 76 -5.67 -0.25 -8.00
C PRO A 76 -5.75 1.08 -7.21
N GLU A 77 -6.86 1.33 -6.53
CA GLU A 77 -7.03 2.56 -5.75
C GLU A 77 -6.11 2.60 -4.51
N GLN A 78 -5.91 1.45 -3.87
CA GLN A 78 -4.98 1.33 -2.76
C GLN A 78 -3.51 1.44 -3.23
N LEU A 79 -3.20 0.96 -4.43
CA LEU A 79 -1.86 1.13 -5.04
C LEU A 79 -1.55 2.59 -5.36
N LYS A 80 -2.54 3.39 -5.75
CA LYS A 80 -2.37 4.84 -5.94
C LYS A 80 -1.91 5.53 -4.65
N ILE A 81 -2.42 5.10 -3.50
CA ILE A 81 -2.00 5.63 -2.20
C ILE A 81 -0.52 5.36 -1.95
N LEU A 82 -0.06 4.13 -2.19
CA LEU A 82 1.36 3.78 -2.05
C LEU A 82 2.25 4.57 -3.00
N LYS A 83 1.82 4.74 -4.25
CA LYS A 83 2.54 5.56 -5.22
C LYS A 83 2.66 7.02 -4.76
N ALA A 84 1.57 7.59 -4.26
CA ALA A 84 1.58 8.94 -3.73
C ALA A 84 2.55 9.09 -2.56
N LEU A 85 2.54 8.14 -1.62
CA LEU A 85 3.44 8.14 -0.47
C LEU A 85 4.92 7.95 -0.83
N ASN A 86 5.20 7.33 -1.98
CA ASN A 86 6.56 7.15 -2.50
C ASN A 86 7.02 8.32 -3.39
N ASN A 87 6.17 9.29 -3.64
CA ASN A 87 6.51 10.49 -4.39
C ASN A 87 7.10 11.54 -3.43
N ASP A 88 8.37 11.90 -3.61
CA ASP A 88 9.10 12.86 -2.75
C ASP A 88 8.45 14.25 -2.72
N LYS A 89 7.64 14.59 -3.72
CA LYS A 89 6.89 15.86 -3.77
C LYS A 89 5.61 15.82 -2.94
N CYS A 90 5.11 14.62 -2.61
CA CYS A 90 3.87 14.43 -1.87
C CYS A 90 4.18 14.27 -0.37
N LYS A 91 3.97 15.32 0.40
CA LYS A 91 4.19 15.28 1.86
C LYS A 91 3.01 14.70 2.62
N TYR A 92 1.79 14.91 2.13
CA TYR A 92 0.55 14.56 2.79
C TYR A 92 -0.38 13.83 1.83
N VAL A 93 -0.96 12.73 2.29
CA VAL A 93 -1.98 11.98 1.54
C VAL A 93 -3.21 11.84 2.42
N VAL A 94 -4.33 12.35 1.95
CA VAL A 94 -5.63 12.20 2.60
C VAL A 94 -6.38 11.07 1.92
N VAL A 95 -6.81 10.09 2.70
CA VAL A 95 -7.54 8.93 2.20
C VAL A 95 -8.92 8.90 2.80
N GLU A 96 -9.92 9.15 1.98
CA GLU A 96 -11.33 9.00 2.35
C GLU A 96 -11.85 7.65 1.88
N GLY A 97 -12.61 6.99 2.73
CA GLY A 97 -13.21 5.71 2.38
C GLY A 97 -14.33 5.33 3.34
N PRO A 98 -15.47 4.87 2.85
CA PRO A 98 -16.53 4.32 3.68
C PRO A 98 -16.07 3.14 4.54
N PRO A 99 -16.81 2.76 5.58
CA PRO A 99 -16.57 1.50 6.30
C PRO A 99 -16.55 0.30 5.34
N GLY A 100 -15.61 -0.62 5.54
CA GLY A 100 -15.49 -1.84 4.72
C GLY A 100 -14.64 -1.70 3.45
N THR A 101 -14.13 -0.52 3.10
CA THR A 101 -13.28 -0.31 1.90
C THR A 101 -11.84 -0.81 2.05
N GLY A 102 -11.49 -1.39 3.19
CA GLY A 102 -10.16 -1.96 3.41
C GLY A 102 -9.11 -0.96 3.92
N LYS A 103 -9.51 0.15 4.56
CA LYS A 103 -8.56 1.13 5.14
C LYS A 103 -7.47 0.50 6.00
N SER A 104 -7.86 -0.35 6.96
CA SER A 104 -6.89 -1.06 7.83
C SER A 104 -5.97 -2.00 7.05
N HIS A 105 -6.47 -2.57 5.95
CA HIS A 105 -5.68 -3.39 5.04
C HIS A 105 -4.61 -2.55 4.32
N THR A 106 -5.00 -1.39 3.81
CA THR A 106 -4.09 -0.42 3.18
C THR A 106 -3.04 0.08 4.16
N ILE A 107 -3.43 0.45 5.40
CA ILE A 107 -2.48 0.89 6.44
C ILE A 107 -1.45 -0.22 6.74
N SER A 108 -1.89 -1.48 6.82
CA SER A 108 -0.98 -2.59 7.04
C SER A 108 -0.01 -2.78 5.86
N ALA A 109 -0.47 -2.61 4.63
CA ALA A 109 0.40 -2.67 3.44
C ALA A 109 1.42 -1.54 3.41
N ILE A 110 1.01 -0.31 3.76
CA ILE A 110 1.92 0.83 3.91
C ILE A 110 2.98 0.53 4.97
N ALA A 111 2.57 -0.06 6.10
CA ALA A 111 3.51 -0.42 7.16
C ALA A 111 4.56 -1.43 6.68
N PHE A 112 4.17 -2.43 5.90
CA PHE A 112 5.12 -3.37 5.30
C PHE A 112 6.06 -2.69 4.30
N GLU A 113 5.52 -1.86 3.40
CA GLU A 113 6.30 -1.12 2.42
C GLU A 113 7.40 -0.29 3.09
N TYR A 114 7.04 0.45 4.14
CA TYR A 114 8.01 1.28 4.87
C TYR A 114 9.06 0.43 5.59
N VAL A 115 8.66 -0.63 6.28
CA VAL A 115 9.59 -1.51 7.01
C VAL A 115 10.52 -2.24 6.05
N LEU A 116 10.02 -2.75 4.92
CA LEU A 116 10.84 -3.43 3.90
C LEU A 116 11.86 -2.48 3.24
N ASN A 117 11.52 -1.19 3.14
CA ASN A 117 12.42 -0.15 2.67
C ASN A 117 13.29 0.46 3.77
N ASN A 118 13.41 -0.19 4.94
CA ASN A 118 14.17 0.28 6.10
C ASN A 118 13.72 1.66 6.62
N LYS A 119 12.45 1.98 6.45
CA LYS A 119 11.82 3.20 6.99
C LYS A 119 11.02 2.85 8.24
N SER A 120 10.89 3.82 9.15
CA SER A 120 9.99 3.70 10.30
C SER A 120 8.63 4.28 9.99
N ILE A 121 7.61 3.77 10.68
CA ILE A 121 6.23 4.27 10.57
C ILE A 121 5.63 4.41 11.95
N LEU A 122 4.91 5.51 12.17
CA LEU A 122 4.09 5.74 13.35
C LEU A 122 2.62 5.73 12.95
N ILE A 123 1.83 4.84 13.58
CA ILE A 123 0.40 4.72 13.34
C ILE A 123 -0.34 5.19 14.58
N LEU A 124 -1.16 6.20 14.42
CA LEU A 124 -1.98 6.80 15.48
C LEU A 124 -3.46 6.52 15.21
N SER A 125 -4.24 6.38 16.26
CA SER A 125 -5.70 6.27 16.21
C SER A 125 -6.30 6.77 17.52
N ASP A 126 -7.48 7.29 17.47
CA ASP A 126 -8.33 7.65 18.60
C ASP A 126 -8.86 6.42 19.35
N THR A 127 -8.95 5.26 18.69
CA THR A 127 -9.45 4.03 19.27
C THR A 127 -8.38 2.93 19.35
N ARG A 128 -8.40 2.18 20.44
CA ARG A 128 -7.48 1.02 20.64
C ARG A 128 -7.82 -0.11 19.68
N GLU A 129 -9.07 -0.34 19.43
CA GLU A 129 -9.62 -1.39 18.59
C GLU A 129 -9.11 -1.26 17.15
N ALA A 130 -9.06 -0.05 16.61
CA ALA A 130 -8.54 0.19 15.27
C ALA A 130 -7.05 -0.18 15.16
N LEU A 131 -6.26 0.15 16.18
CA LEU A 131 -4.85 -0.24 16.22
C LEU A 131 -4.67 -1.75 16.42
N ASP A 132 -5.54 -2.41 17.20
CA ASP A 132 -5.50 -3.86 17.39
C ASP A 132 -5.78 -4.60 16.07
N VAL A 133 -6.70 -4.11 15.24
CA VAL A 133 -6.97 -4.66 13.90
C VAL A 133 -5.73 -4.59 13.00
N VAL A 134 -5.06 -3.44 12.98
CA VAL A 134 -3.84 -3.26 12.18
C VAL A 134 -2.70 -4.13 12.70
N GLU A 135 -2.47 -4.16 14.02
CA GLU A 135 -1.47 -5.01 14.68
C GLU A 135 -1.70 -6.48 14.36
N ASN A 136 -2.93 -6.97 14.48
CA ASN A 136 -3.27 -8.37 14.18
C ASN A 136 -3.02 -8.70 12.71
N LYS A 137 -3.40 -7.82 11.79
CA LYS A 137 -3.17 -8.02 10.36
C LYS A 137 -1.70 -8.11 10.00
N ILE A 138 -0.88 -7.26 10.59
CA ILE A 138 0.58 -7.30 10.40
C ILE A 138 1.14 -8.61 10.98
N ASN A 139 0.73 -8.98 12.20
CA ASN A 139 1.18 -10.20 12.85
C ASN A 139 0.81 -11.46 12.05
N GLU A 140 -0.45 -11.59 11.61
CA GLU A 140 -0.92 -12.70 10.78
C GLU A 140 -0.12 -12.83 9.47
N THR A 141 0.24 -11.70 8.86
CA THR A 141 1.02 -11.68 7.64
C THR A 141 2.45 -12.14 7.90
N LEU A 142 3.07 -11.65 8.96
CA LEU A 142 4.41 -12.08 9.38
C LEU A 142 4.43 -13.57 9.76
N ASP A 143 3.40 -14.06 10.44
CA ASP A 143 3.31 -15.47 10.87
C ASP A 143 3.24 -16.43 9.68
N LYS A 144 2.66 -16.01 8.56
CA LYS A 144 2.60 -16.82 7.33
C LYS A 144 3.99 -17.09 6.72
N VAL A 145 4.89 -16.11 6.78
CA VAL A 145 6.22 -16.23 6.17
C VAL A 145 7.29 -16.80 7.07
N ARG A 146 7.17 -16.64 8.40
CA ARG A 146 8.21 -17.13 9.33
C ARG A 146 8.03 -18.58 9.80
N GLY A 147 6.89 -19.19 9.50
CA GLY A 147 6.62 -20.59 9.85
C GLY A 147 6.74 -20.86 11.36
N LYS A 148 7.56 -21.84 11.74
CA LYS A 148 7.75 -22.25 13.16
C LYS A 148 8.80 -21.42 13.91
N ASN A 149 9.41 -20.42 13.30
CA ASN A 149 10.45 -19.61 13.94
C ASN A 149 9.84 -18.61 14.91
N PRO A 150 10.16 -18.66 16.21
CA PRO A 150 9.59 -17.77 17.22
C PRO A 150 10.29 -16.41 17.21
N LEU A 151 10.15 -15.67 16.12
CA LEU A 151 10.69 -14.32 16.02
C LEU A 151 9.72 -13.31 16.63
N GLN A 152 10.26 -12.38 17.38
CA GLN A 152 9.47 -11.26 17.90
C GLN A 152 9.08 -10.32 16.76
N ASN A 153 7.80 -9.93 16.72
CA ASN A 153 7.33 -8.95 15.74
C ASN A 153 7.93 -7.57 15.99
N PRO A 154 8.30 -6.82 14.94
CA PRO A 154 8.91 -5.50 15.03
C PRO A 154 7.89 -4.40 15.37
N ILE A 155 6.78 -4.72 16.00
CA ILE A 155 5.71 -3.78 16.34
C ILE A 155 5.87 -3.32 17.79
N LEU A 156 6.05 -2.02 17.97
CA LEU A 156 6.05 -1.39 19.28
C LEU A 156 4.66 -0.79 19.55
N ARG A 157 3.91 -1.40 20.46
CA ARG A 157 2.58 -0.95 20.84
C ARG A 157 2.67 -0.07 22.08
N LEU A 158 2.57 1.24 21.91
CA LEU A 158 2.49 2.19 23.01
C LEU A 158 1.08 2.21 23.60
N GLY A 159 0.97 2.45 24.91
CA GLY A 159 -0.31 2.52 25.62
C GLY A 159 -1.02 1.17 25.88
N LYS A 160 -0.47 0.04 25.42
CA LYS A 160 -0.98 -1.30 25.75
C LYS A 160 -0.29 -1.81 27.01
N MET A 161 -1.06 -2.25 28.00
CA MET A 161 -0.48 -2.92 29.15
C MET A 161 0.27 -4.18 28.70
N GLY A 162 1.56 -4.24 28.94
CA GLY A 162 2.41 -5.35 28.61
C GLY A 162 3.80 -4.91 28.16
N ASN A 163 4.79 -5.77 28.40
CA ASN A 163 6.19 -5.48 28.16
C ASN A 163 6.61 -5.66 26.69
N THR A 164 5.87 -5.11 25.72
CA THR A 164 6.20 -5.25 24.29
C THR A 164 7.60 -4.71 24.01
N TYR A 165 7.93 -3.54 24.56
CA TYR A 165 9.25 -2.93 24.43
C TYR A 165 10.35 -3.85 25.00
N ASN A 166 10.16 -4.34 26.21
CA ASN A 166 11.13 -5.25 26.84
C ASN A 166 11.26 -6.58 26.10
N LYS A 167 10.19 -7.08 25.49
CA LYS A 167 10.24 -8.30 24.68
C LYS A 167 11.04 -8.10 23.39
N ILE A 168 10.87 -6.97 22.71
CA ILE A 168 11.61 -6.66 21.48
C ILE A 168 13.10 -6.49 21.79
N LEU A 169 13.44 -5.80 22.87
CA LEU A 169 14.83 -5.53 23.28
C LEU A 169 15.44 -6.66 24.11
N ALA A 170 14.69 -7.72 24.43
CA ALA A 170 15.24 -8.85 25.16
C ALA A 170 16.42 -9.48 24.39
N LYS A 171 17.49 -9.79 25.11
CA LYS A 171 18.68 -10.41 24.51
C LYS A 171 18.33 -11.66 23.72
N SER A 172 17.41 -12.49 24.23
CA SER A 172 16.92 -13.68 23.53
C SER A 172 16.24 -13.37 22.20
N SER A 173 15.45 -12.29 22.12
CA SER A 173 14.80 -11.88 20.89
C SER A 173 15.82 -11.39 19.86
N ILE A 174 16.79 -10.59 20.30
CA ILE A 174 17.87 -10.09 19.45
C ILE A 174 18.72 -11.24 18.93
N ASP A 175 19.09 -12.19 19.79
CA ASP A 175 19.91 -13.34 19.41
C ASP A 175 19.16 -14.29 18.46
N ASN A 176 17.85 -14.48 18.65
CA ASN A 176 17.01 -15.25 17.73
C ASN A 176 16.94 -14.58 16.35
N ILE A 177 16.72 -13.27 16.29
CA ILE A 177 16.70 -12.52 15.03
C ILE A 177 18.06 -12.62 14.33
N ARG A 178 19.16 -12.44 15.05
CA ARG A 178 20.52 -12.55 14.48
C ARG A 178 20.80 -13.95 13.94
N THR A 179 20.39 -14.98 14.66
CA THR A 179 20.58 -16.37 14.25
C THR A 179 19.77 -16.67 12.99
N PHE A 180 18.52 -16.26 12.96
CA PHE A 180 17.66 -16.39 11.79
C PHE A 180 18.21 -15.65 10.59
N HIS A 181 18.62 -14.39 10.76
CA HIS A 181 19.22 -13.59 9.68
C HIS A 181 20.47 -14.24 9.10
N ARG A 182 21.35 -14.79 9.95
CA ARG A 182 22.56 -15.51 9.49
C ARG A 182 22.22 -16.77 8.70
N ALA A 183 21.21 -17.52 9.17
CA ALA A 183 20.77 -18.73 8.49
C ALA A 183 20.14 -18.44 7.13
N GLN A 184 19.39 -17.34 7.02
CA GLN A 184 18.69 -16.96 5.78
C GLN A 184 19.59 -16.21 4.78
N LYS A 185 20.65 -15.57 5.24
CA LYS A 185 21.51 -14.75 4.38
C LYS A 185 22.02 -15.49 3.14
N ASN A 186 22.32 -16.78 3.27
CA ASN A 186 22.81 -17.60 2.16
C ASN A 186 21.66 -18.11 1.26
N GLY A 187 20.42 -18.19 1.79
CA GLY A 187 19.25 -18.64 1.04
C GLY A 187 18.56 -17.52 0.22
N ILE A 188 18.78 -16.26 0.57
CA ILE A 188 18.11 -15.14 -0.11
C ILE A 188 18.43 -15.12 -1.60
N SER A 189 19.70 -15.23 -1.95
CA SER A 189 20.14 -15.23 -3.38
C SER A 189 19.57 -16.41 -4.17
N GLU A 190 19.36 -17.57 -3.52
CA GLU A 190 18.76 -18.74 -4.17
C GLU A 190 17.27 -18.52 -4.39
N VAL A 191 16.56 -18.00 -3.39
CA VAL A 191 15.13 -17.62 -3.50
C VAL A 191 14.92 -16.53 -4.55
N ASP A 192 15.76 -15.50 -4.59
CA ASP A 192 15.69 -14.44 -5.61
C ASP A 192 15.90 -15.00 -7.01
N LYS A 193 16.81 -15.96 -7.16
CA LYS A 193 17.03 -16.66 -8.43
C LYS A 193 15.81 -17.49 -8.82
N ASP A 194 15.24 -18.26 -7.89
CA ASP A 194 14.05 -19.07 -8.15
C ASP A 194 12.85 -18.20 -8.54
N ILE A 195 12.64 -17.06 -7.87
CA ILE A 195 11.60 -16.09 -8.21
C ILE A 195 11.80 -15.58 -9.63
N LYS A 196 13.04 -15.23 -10.00
CA LYS A 196 13.37 -14.76 -11.34
C LYS A 196 13.09 -15.84 -12.38
N ASP A 197 13.59 -17.06 -12.17
CA ASP A 197 13.44 -18.17 -13.11
C ASP A 197 11.94 -18.50 -13.33
N ILE A 198 11.11 -18.51 -12.26
CA ILE A 198 9.67 -18.72 -12.35
C ILE A 198 9.00 -17.55 -13.09
N SER A 199 9.40 -16.32 -12.80
CA SER A 199 8.87 -15.11 -13.45
C SER A 199 9.16 -15.13 -14.96
N ASP A 200 10.35 -15.52 -15.35
CA ASP A 200 10.75 -15.64 -16.76
C ASP A 200 9.90 -16.72 -17.48
N VAL A 201 9.68 -17.88 -16.85
CA VAL A 201 8.79 -18.93 -17.39
C VAL A 201 7.34 -18.44 -17.56
N ILE A 202 6.82 -17.68 -16.59
CA ILE A 202 5.46 -17.11 -16.70
C ILE A 202 5.41 -16.09 -17.84
N ASN A 203 6.43 -15.22 -17.95
CA ASN A 203 6.52 -14.22 -19.01
C ASN A 203 6.52 -14.86 -20.40
N ASP A 204 7.32 -15.92 -20.59
CA ASP A 204 7.40 -16.66 -21.86
C ASP A 204 6.05 -17.31 -22.19
N ARG A 205 5.38 -17.93 -21.21
CA ARG A 205 4.04 -18.51 -21.43
C ARG A 205 3.00 -17.47 -21.82
N VAL A 206 2.95 -16.36 -21.09
CA VAL A 206 2.02 -15.27 -21.41
C VAL A 206 2.31 -14.74 -22.82
N LYS A 207 3.58 -14.59 -23.19
CA LYS A 207 3.98 -14.15 -24.53
C LYS A 207 3.51 -15.12 -25.62
N ILE A 208 3.69 -16.43 -25.43
CA ILE A 208 3.21 -17.46 -26.37
C ILE A 208 1.70 -17.39 -26.50
N GLU A 209 0.97 -17.31 -25.38
CA GLU A 209 -0.50 -17.25 -25.40
C GLU A 209 -1.01 -15.94 -26.03
N THR A 210 -0.35 -14.81 -25.75
CA THR A 210 -0.75 -13.51 -26.33
C THR A 210 -0.39 -13.37 -27.79
N ASP A 211 0.65 -14.07 -28.30
CA ASP A 211 0.99 -14.07 -29.72
C ASP A 211 -0.18 -14.56 -30.61
N HIS A 212 -1.04 -15.42 -30.06
CA HIS A 212 -2.27 -15.84 -30.74
C HIS A 212 -3.32 -14.71 -30.84
N TYR A 213 -3.24 -13.70 -30.00
CA TYR A 213 -4.18 -12.56 -29.93
C TYR A 213 -3.58 -11.26 -30.50
N GLN A 214 -2.34 -11.26 -30.98
CA GLN A 214 -1.64 -10.07 -31.51
C GLN A 214 -2.34 -9.43 -32.74
N HIS A 215 -3.34 -10.06 -33.31
CA HIS A 215 -4.11 -9.52 -34.44
C HIS A 215 -5.30 -8.68 -34.02
N ILE A 216 -5.57 -8.51 -32.72
CA ILE A 216 -6.62 -7.61 -32.25
C ILE A 216 -5.98 -6.21 -32.09
N ASP A 217 -6.10 -5.40 -33.12
CA ASP A 217 -5.74 -3.99 -33.07
C ASP A 217 -6.64 -3.29 -32.06
N LYS A 218 -6.04 -2.73 -31.00
CA LYS A 218 -6.76 -2.01 -29.93
C LYS A 218 -7.66 -0.92 -30.54
N ASN A 219 -7.18 -0.19 -31.54
CA ASN A 219 -7.94 0.88 -32.19
C ASN A 219 -9.19 0.33 -32.90
N LYS A 220 -9.08 -0.84 -33.54
CA LYS A 220 -10.24 -1.51 -34.16
C LYS A 220 -11.20 -2.04 -33.14
N PHE A 221 -10.72 -2.47 -31.98
CA PHE A 221 -11.55 -2.95 -30.88
C PHE A 221 -12.33 -1.77 -30.27
N ASP A 222 -11.67 -0.65 -30.03
CA ASP A 222 -12.31 0.58 -29.53
C ASP A 222 -13.32 1.13 -30.55
N GLU A 223 -12.99 1.12 -31.84
CA GLU A 223 -13.91 1.48 -32.92
C GLU A 223 -15.13 0.55 -32.97
N PHE A 224 -14.92 -0.75 -32.77
CA PHE A 224 -16.01 -1.72 -32.67
C PHE A 224 -16.94 -1.42 -31.49
N PHE A 225 -16.39 -1.08 -30.33
CA PHE A 225 -17.19 -0.71 -29.15
C PHE A 225 -17.99 0.57 -29.35
N GLU A 226 -17.42 1.58 -30.02
CA GLU A 226 -18.15 2.81 -30.35
C GLU A 226 -19.29 2.55 -31.33
N ILE A 227 -19.07 1.71 -32.35
CA ILE A 227 -20.11 1.27 -33.27
C ILE A 227 -21.18 0.46 -32.52
N GLN A 228 -20.81 -0.42 -31.62
CA GLN A 228 -21.73 -1.21 -30.81
C GLN A 228 -22.65 -0.33 -29.95
N LYS A 229 -22.11 0.74 -29.36
CA LYS A 229 -22.89 1.73 -28.59
C LYS A 229 -23.94 2.46 -29.47
N LEU A 230 -23.62 2.70 -30.75
CA LEU A 230 -24.51 3.38 -31.68
C LEU A 230 -25.65 2.48 -32.17
N ILE A 231 -25.43 1.15 -32.26
CA ILE A 231 -26.40 0.20 -32.78
C ILE A 231 -27.40 -0.24 -31.70
N GLY A 232 -27.06 -0.12 -30.42
CA GLY A 232 -27.90 -0.56 -29.30
C GLY A 232 -27.86 -2.07 -29.05
N PRO A 233 -28.25 -2.51 -27.83
CA PRO A 233 -28.09 -3.91 -27.41
C PRO A 233 -29.06 -4.89 -28.10
N ASP A 234 -30.15 -4.42 -28.64
CA ASP A 234 -31.20 -5.28 -29.19
C ASP A 234 -30.98 -5.69 -30.67
N ASP A 235 -30.09 -5.01 -31.39
CA ASP A 235 -29.83 -5.28 -32.82
C ASP A 235 -28.60 -6.16 -33.08
N LEU A 236 -27.93 -6.64 -32.04
CA LEU A 236 -26.64 -7.34 -32.11
C LEU A 236 -26.70 -8.87 -32.02
N PHE A 237 -27.79 -9.50 -32.39
CA PHE A 237 -27.79 -10.96 -32.69
C PHE A 237 -27.25 -11.20 -34.10
N ILE A 238 -26.03 -10.81 -34.37
CA ILE A 238 -25.30 -11.29 -35.54
C ILE A 238 -24.54 -12.54 -35.09
N ASP A 239 -25.00 -13.68 -35.60
CA ASP A 239 -24.29 -14.93 -35.45
C ASP A 239 -22.80 -14.75 -35.86
N PRO A 240 -21.83 -15.05 -34.97
CA PRO A 240 -20.40 -14.90 -35.29
C PRO A 240 -19.96 -15.63 -36.56
N ILE A 241 -20.68 -16.68 -36.97
CA ILE A 241 -20.39 -17.44 -38.16
C ILE A 241 -20.79 -16.64 -39.42
N SER A 242 -21.95 -15.99 -39.40
CA SER A 242 -22.39 -15.13 -40.51
C SER A 242 -21.57 -13.88 -40.69
N LEU A 243 -21.03 -13.32 -39.58
CA LEU A 243 -20.09 -12.20 -39.62
C LEU A 243 -18.77 -12.59 -40.30
N LYS A 244 -18.22 -13.76 -39.94
CA LYS A 244 -16.99 -14.31 -40.53
C LYS A 244 -17.13 -14.60 -42.04
N GLU A 245 -18.27 -15.09 -42.46
CA GLU A 245 -18.58 -15.29 -43.90
C GLU A 245 -18.75 -13.98 -44.67
N SER A 246 -19.26 -12.94 -44.03
CA SER A 246 -19.40 -11.61 -44.62
C SER A 246 -18.09 -10.88 -44.78
N ILE A 247 -17.19 -11.00 -43.78
CA ILE A 247 -15.85 -10.41 -43.82
C ILE A 247 -14.98 -11.11 -44.89
N ASN A 248 -15.12 -12.40 -45.12
CA ASN A 248 -14.34 -13.11 -46.13
C ASN A 248 -14.83 -12.86 -47.58
N LYS A 249 -15.91 -12.10 -47.77
CA LYS A 249 -16.45 -11.69 -49.08
C LYS A 249 -16.08 -10.29 -49.50
N ILE A 250 -15.41 -9.54 -48.63
CA ILE A 250 -14.81 -8.21 -48.89
C ILE A 250 -13.32 -8.41 -49.16
#